data_dec4e0b0440bf704395c98f6c4523144
#
_entry.id   dec4e0b0440bf704395c98f6c4523144
#
_cell.length_a   1.000
_cell.length_b   1.000
_cell.length_c   1.000
_cell.angle_alpha   90.00
_cell.angle_beta   90.00
_cell.angle_gamma   90.00
#
_symmetry.space_group_name_H-M   'P 1'
#
loop_
_entity.id
_entity.type
_entity.pdbx_description
1 polymer ?
#
loop_
_entity_poly.entity_id
_entity_poly.type
_entity_poly.pdbx_seq_one_letter_code
_entity_poly.pdbx_strand_id
1 'polypeptide(L)'
;SSAASDVYKRQLVGKPPKLIEHLLEIRGLGIINVMTLFGAGSILTEKQIRLNINLENWNKNKLYDRVGLNEETLKILDTEITKKTIPVRPGRNVAVIIEVAAMNYRLNIMGINTAVEFNERLNEEIVRNSHKSEE
;
A
#
# COMPACT_ATOMS: atom_id res chain seq x y z
N SER A 1 6.96 8.06 11.35
CA SER A 1 7.86 6.93 11.51
C SER A 1 9.30 7.33 11.22
N SER A 2 10.23 6.70 11.88
CA SER A 2 11.65 7.05 11.93
C SER A 2 12.54 6.03 11.21
N ALA A 3 12.02 5.31 10.25
CA ALA A 3 12.81 4.39 9.45
C ALA A 3 13.75 5.16 8.51
N ALA A 4 15.05 4.84 8.54
CA ALA A 4 16.01 5.34 7.57
C ALA A 4 15.82 4.60 6.24
N SER A 5 15.94 5.31 5.13
CA SER A 5 15.85 4.76 3.79
C SER A 5 17.18 4.87 3.06
N ASP A 6 17.52 3.85 2.28
CA ASP A 6 18.75 3.82 1.50
C ASP A 6 18.48 3.12 0.16
N VAL A 7 19.38 3.30 -0.81
CA VAL A 7 19.29 2.65 -2.12
C VAL A 7 20.38 1.59 -2.22
N TYR A 8 19.97 0.33 -2.40
CA TYR A 8 20.87 -0.79 -2.59
C TYR A 8 20.48 -1.56 -3.85
N LYS A 9 21.40 -1.72 -4.79
CA LYS A 9 21.17 -2.41 -6.08
C LYS A 9 19.92 -1.92 -6.81
N ARG A 10 19.67 -0.60 -6.81
CA ARG A 10 18.47 0.04 -7.36
C ARG A 10 17.16 -0.31 -6.60
N GLN A 11 17.28 -0.74 -5.36
CA GLN A 11 16.15 -0.99 -4.48
C GLN A 11 16.16 0.05 -3.36
N LEU A 12 14.97 0.50 -2.98
CA LEU A 12 14.81 1.34 -1.80
C LEU A 12 14.71 0.43 -0.59
N VAL A 13 15.60 0.61 0.38
CA VAL A 13 15.64 -0.22 1.59
C VAL A 13 15.35 0.62 2.82
N GLY A 14 14.46 0.15 3.67
CA GLY A 14 14.15 0.75 4.96
C GLY A 14 14.78 -0.05 6.10
N LYS A 15 15.35 0.67 7.06
CA LYS A 15 15.90 0.08 8.28
C LYS A 15 15.67 1.04 9.45
N PRO A 16 15.49 0.51 10.67
CA PRO A 16 15.31 1.38 11.85
C PRO A 16 16.62 2.06 12.24
N PRO A 17 16.56 3.29 12.77
CA PRO A 17 17.71 3.89 13.45
C PRO A 17 18.12 3.05 14.67
N LYS A 18 19.42 2.95 14.95
CA LYS A 18 19.94 2.12 16.05
C LYS A 18 19.34 2.45 17.41
N LEU A 19 19.12 3.73 17.70
CA LEU A 19 18.61 4.19 18.99
C LEU A 19 17.24 3.61 19.33
N ILE A 20 16.39 3.44 18.32
CA ILE A 20 15.01 2.96 18.49
C ILE A 20 14.79 1.59 17.87
N GLU A 21 15.87 0.86 17.61
CA GLU A 21 15.78 -0.49 17.09
C GLU A 21 14.93 -1.38 18.00
N HIS A 22 13.98 -2.11 17.43
CA HIS A 22 13.03 -2.98 18.11
C HIS A 22 11.98 -2.24 18.97
N LEU A 23 12.00 -0.92 19.03
CA LEU A 23 11.08 -0.14 19.84
C LEU A 23 9.89 0.36 19.02
N LEU A 24 8.74 0.36 19.66
CA LEU A 24 7.49 0.88 19.09
C LEU A 24 6.78 1.73 20.12
N GLU A 25 6.39 2.93 19.74
CA GLU A 25 5.56 3.80 20.57
C GLU A 25 4.09 3.56 20.27
N ILE A 26 3.33 3.25 21.31
CA ILE A 26 1.87 3.14 21.24
C ILE A 26 1.29 4.17 22.21
N ARG A 27 0.55 5.12 21.66
CA ARG A 27 -0.09 6.16 22.46
C ARG A 27 -1.04 5.55 23.50
N GLY A 28 -0.89 5.97 24.76
CA GLY A 28 -1.64 5.42 25.87
C GLY A 28 -1.00 4.22 26.55
N LEU A 29 -0.14 3.50 25.86
CA LEU A 29 0.60 2.37 26.43
C LEU A 29 2.07 2.73 26.71
N GLY A 30 2.70 3.52 25.84
CA GLY A 30 4.10 3.90 25.94
C GLY A 30 5.00 3.19 24.94
N ILE A 31 6.29 3.15 25.27
CA ILE A 31 7.30 2.50 24.41
C ILE A 31 7.39 1.02 24.79
N ILE A 32 7.22 0.16 23.81
CA ILE A 32 7.35 -1.29 23.99
C ILE A 32 8.55 -1.81 23.19
N ASN A 33 9.13 -2.91 23.64
CA ASN A 33 10.15 -3.64 22.88
C ASN A 33 9.48 -4.83 22.18
N VAL A 34 9.35 -4.73 20.87
CA VAL A 34 8.65 -5.73 20.06
C VAL A 34 9.36 -7.09 20.11
N MET A 35 10.69 -7.09 20.11
CA MET A 35 11.48 -8.31 20.18
C MET A 35 11.27 -9.03 21.51
N THR A 36 11.21 -8.28 22.63
CA THR A 36 10.97 -8.84 23.96
C THR A 36 9.58 -9.44 24.07
N LEU A 37 8.56 -8.76 23.50
CA LEU A 37 7.18 -9.22 23.59
C LEU A 37 6.85 -10.37 22.65
N PHE A 38 7.35 -10.33 21.42
CA PHE A 38 6.92 -11.23 20.34
C PHE A 38 8.02 -12.12 19.79
N GLY A 39 9.25 -11.95 20.25
CA GLY A 39 10.39 -12.77 19.84
C GLY A 39 11.11 -12.25 18.58
N ALA A 40 12.25 -12.84 18.30
CA ALA A 40 13.13 -12.41 17.19
C ALA A 40 12.48 -12.57 15.81
N GLY A 41 11.55 -13.49 15.64
CA GLY A 41 10.83 -13.68 14.38
C GLY A 41 9.91 -12.52 13.98
N SER A 42 9.61 -11.60 14.91
CA SER A 42 8.80 -10.41 14.64
C SER A 42 9.61 -9.21 14.15
N ILE A 43 10.93 -9.34 14.08
CA ILE A 43 11.86 -8.25 13.76
C ILE A 43 12.53 -8.50 12.42
N LEU A 44 12.62 -7.44 11.62
CA LEU A 44 13.47 -7.39 10.43
C LEU A 44 14.50 -6.28 10.63
N THR A 45 15.76 -6.55 10.28
CA THR A 45 16.83 -5.56 10.35
C THR A 45 16.72 -4.55 9.23
N GLU A 46 16.23 -4.97 8.07
CA GLU A 46 15.98 -4.13 6.92
C GLU A 46 14.93 -4.78 6.01
N LYS A 47 14.25 -3.97 5.22
CA LYS A 47 13.26 -4.43 4.26
C LYS A 47 13.24 -3.53 3.04
N GLN A 48 13.07 -4.12 1.87
CA GLN A 48 12.84 -3.35 0.65
C GLN A 48 11.49 -2.63 0.74
N ILE A 49 11.48 -1.34 0.44
CA ILE A 49 10.26 -0.53 0.36
C ILE A 49 9.77 -0.56 -1.09
N ARG A 50 8.56 -1.02 -1.31
CA ARG A 50 7.95 -1.16 -2.64
C ARG A 50 6.65 -0.39 -2.79
N LEU A 51 5.97 -0.14 -1.69
CA LEU A 51 4.65 0.48 -1.68
C LEU A 51 4.61 1.63 -0.67
N ASN A 52 4.14 2.77 -1.11
CA ASN A 52 3.81 3.89 -0.24
C ASN A 52 2.29 4.03 -0.17
N ILE A 53 1.77 4.04 1.03
CA ILE A 53 0.35 4.29 1.28
C ILE A 53 0.22 5.67 1.90
N ASN A 54 -0.35 6.61 1.16
CA ASN A 54 -0.62 7.96 1.61
C ASN A 54 -2.03 8.01 2.19
N LEU A 55 -2.12 8.22 3.49
CA LEU A 55 -3.40 8.36 4.18
C LEU A 55 -3.76 9.84 4.26
N GLU A 56 -4.93 10.20 3.80
CA GLU A 56 -5.42 11.57 3.88
C GLU A 56 -6.85 11.63 4.37
N ASN A 57 -7.23 12.75 4.98
CA ASN A 57 -8.61 12.96 5.36
C ASN A 57 -9.50 13.00 4.12
N TRP A 58 -10.69 12.44 4.22
CA TRP A 58 -11.64 12.44 3.12
C TRP A 58 -11.91 13.87 2.65
N ASN A 59 -11.74 14.10 1.36
CA ASN A 59 -12.07 15.37 0.72
C ASN A 59 -13.19 15.14 -0.31
N LYS A 60 -14.37 15.65 -0.03
CA LYS A 60 -15.54 15.49 -0.89
C LYS A 60 -15.40 16.13 -2.28
N ASN A 61 -14.46 17.05 -2.43
CA ASN A 61 -14.18 17.72 -3.71
C ASN A 61 -13.14 16.99 -4.55
N LYS A 62 -12.57 15.89 -4.03
CA LYS A 62 -11.56 15.09 -4.69
C LYS A 62 -12.15 13.77 -5.17
N LEU A 63 -11.83 13.38 -6.38
CA LEU A 63 -12.18 12.07 -6.92
C LEU A 63 -11.15 11.03 -6.48
N TYR A 64 -11.65 9.95 -5.89
CA TYR A 64 -10.83 8.82 -5.51
C TYR A 64 -11.02 7.68 -6.50
N ASP A 65 -9.93 6.94 -6.74
CA ASP A 65 -9.97 5.78 -7.61
C ASP A 65 -10.84 4.68 -6.98
N ARG A 66 -11.88 4.28 -7.69
CA ARG A 66 -12.81 3.23 -7.22
C ARG A 66 -12.46 1.85 -7.73
N VAL A 67 -11.82 1.77 -8.88
CA VAL A 67 -11.53 0.52 -9.58
C VAL A 67 -10.10 0.05 -9.34
N GLY A 68 -9.16 0.98 -9.17
CA GLY A 68 -7.74 0.65 -8.94
C GLY A 68 -6.92 0.59 -10.22
N LEU A 69 -7.40 1.24 -11.30
CA LEU A 69 -6.67 1.31 -12.57
C LEU A 69 -5.65 2.45 -12.62
N ASN A 70 -5.82 3.47 -11.78
CA ASN A 70 -4.91 4.60 -11.74
C ASN A 70 -3.62 4.21 -11.01
N GLU A 71 -2.51 4.34 -11.72
CA GLU A 71 -1.19 4.08 -11.17
C GLU A 71 -0.51 5.41 -10.82
N GLU A 72 -0.16 5.56 -9.54
CA GLU A 72 0.63 6.67 -9.05
C GLU A 72 1.99 6.14 -8.59
N THR A 73 3.02 6.96 -8.75
CA THR A 73 4.37 6.66 -8.26
C THR A 73 4.88 7.76 -7.36
N LEU A 74 5.79 7.41 -6.48
CA LEU A 74 6.52 8.32 -5.61
C LEU A 74 8.00 8.07 -5.77
N LYS A 75 8.77 9.15 -5.98
CA LYS A 75 10.21 9.06 -6.10
C LYS A 75 10.88 9.34 -4.75
N ILE A 76 11.63 8.38 -4.25
CA ILE A 76 12.41 8.49 -3.02
C ILE A 76 13.84 8.07 -3.35
N LEU A 77 14.83 8.94 -3.07
CA LEU A 77 16.25 8.66 -3.35
C LEU A 77 16.46 8.12 -4.77
N ASP A 78 15.88 8.79 -5.76
CA ASP A 78 15.96 8.44 -7.18
C ASP A 78 15.36 7.08 -7.57
N THR A 79 14.62 6.46 -6.66
CA THR A 79 13.89 5.21 -6.92
C THR A 79 12.39 5.48 -6.93
N GLU A 80 11.71 5.06 -8.00
CA GLU A 80 10.25 5.16 -8.06
C GLU A 80 9.62 3.93 -7.43
N ILE A 81 8.65 4.17 -6.56
CA ILE A 81 7.83 3.13 -5.94
C ILE A 81 6.35 3.42 -6.17
N THR A 82 5.54 2.38 -6.08
CA THR A 82 4.08 2.51 -6.19
C THR A 82 3.53 3.31 -5.02
N LYS A 83 2.65 4.26 -5.34
CA LYS A 83 1.94 5.06 -4.34
C LYS A 83 0.44 4.80 -4.44
N LYS A 84 -0.20 4.60 -3.30
CA LYS A 84 -1.65 4.54 -3.18
C LYS A 84 -2.12 5.61 -2.21
N THR A 85 -3.11 6.38 -2.62
CA THR A 85 -3.74 7.38 -1.77
C THR A 85 -5.08 6.86 -1.28
N ILE A 86 -5.22 6.75 0.04
CA ILE A 86 -6.41 6.19 0.67
C ILE A 86 -7.06 7.24 1.56
N PRO A 87 -8.32 7.62 1.27
CA PRO A 87 -9.04 8.54 2.14
C PRO A 87 -9.47 7.84 3.43
N VAL A 88 -9.32 8.51 4.54
CA VAL A 88 -9.73 8.01 5.85
C VAL A 88 -10.86 8.85 6.43
N ARG A 89 -11.79 8.18 7.12
CA ARG A 89 -12.89 8.78 7.86
C ARG A 89 -12.97 8.17 9.25
N PRO A 90 -13.55 8.88 10.24
CA PRO A 90 -13.86 8.27 11.52
C PRO A 90 -14.68 6.99 11.37
N GLY A 91 -14.34 5.95 12.12
CA GLY A 91 -14.99 4.64 12.05
C GLY A 91 -14.46 3.67 11.01
N ARG A 92 -13.57 4.12 10.12
CA ARG A 92 -12.94 3.25 9.14
C ARG A 92 -11.73 2.52 9.74
N ASN A 93 -11.65 1.21 9.55
CA ASN A 93 -10.51 0.43 10.04
C ASN A 93 -9.31 0.56 9.10
N VAL A 94 -8.42 1.50 9.41
CA VAL A 94 -7.24 1.81 8.59
C VAL A 94 -6.27 0.64 8.52
N ALA A 95 -6.09 -0.10 9.61
CA ALA A 95 -5.17 -1.24 9.66
C ALA A 95 -5.56 -2.34 8.66
N VAL A 96 -6.84 -2.68 8.59
CA VAL A 96 -7.36 -3.66 7.64
C VAL A 96 -7.18 -3.17 6.20
N ILE A 97 -7.44 -1.89 5.94
CA ILE A 97 -7.29 -1.30 4.61
C ILE A 97 -5.83 -1.38 4.15
N ILE A 98 -4.88 -1.05 5.01
CA ILE A 98 -3.44 -1.14 4.71
C ILE A 98 -3.04 -2.58 4.43
N GLU A 99 -3.50 -3.53 5.24
CA GLU A 99 -3.22 -4.95 5.04
C GLU A 99 -3.74 -5.44 3.69
N VAL A 100 -4.97 -5.14 3.35
CA VAL A 100 -5.57 -5.50 2.06
C VAL A 100 -4.84 -4.84 0.90
N ALA A 101 -4.45 -3.57 1.04
CA ALA A 101 -3.67 -2.86 0.02
C ALA A 101 -2.31 -3.54 -0.22
N ALA A 102 -1.63 -3.96 0.83
CA ALA A 102 -0.36 -4.67 0.73
C ALA A 102 -0.52 -6.05 0.07
N MET A 103 -1.55 -6.79 0.44
CA MET A 103 -1.87 -8.09 -0.16
C MET A 103 -2.19 -7.96 -1.65
N ASN A 104 -3.01 -6.98 -2.01
CA ASN A 104 -3.37 -6.71 -3.40
C ASN A 104 -2.15 -6.31 -4.23
N TYR A 105 -1.27 -5.50 -3.67
CA TYR A 105 0.00 -5.14 -4.31
C TYR A 105 0.86 -6.38 -4.60
N ARG A 106 0.95 -7.32 -3.66
CA ARG A 106 1.67 -8.58 -3.86
C ARG A 106 1.07 -9.41 -4.99
N LEU A 107 -0.24 -9.50 -5.08
CA LEU A 107 -0.93 -10.18 -6.17
C LEU A 107 -0.63 -9.53 -7.52
N ASN A 108 -0.61 -8.21 -7.58
CA ASN A 108 -0.29 -7.48 -8.82
C ASN A 108 1.13 -7.79 -9.31
N ILE A 109 2.11 -7.89 -8.39
CA ILE A 109 3.48 -8.29 -8.72
C ILE A 109 3.51 -9.71 -9.29
N MET A 110 2.66 -10.59 -8.82
CA MET A 110 2.55 -11.98 -9.29
C MET A 110 1.78 -12.09 -10.61
N GLY A 111 1.36 -10.99 -11.20
CA GLY A 111 0.62 -10.95 -12.46
C GLY A 111 -0.89 -11.05 -12.32
N ILE A 112 -1.43 -11.09 -11.12
CA ILE A 112 -2.87 -11.14 -10.86
C ILE A 112 -3.36 -9.72 -10.59
N ASN A 113 -4.06 -9.11 -11.55
CA ASN A 113 -4.59 -7.76 -11.42
C ASN A 113 -6.10 -7.74 -11.62
N THR A 114 -6.82 -7.76 -10.49
CA THR A 114 -8.29 -7.80 -10.49
C THR A 114 -8.92 -6.58 -11.15
N ALA A 115 -8.31 -5.39 -11.00
CA ALA A 115 -8.82 -4.18 -11.62
C ALA A 115 -8.79 -4.25 -13.15
N VAL A 116 -7.69 -4.76 -13.71
CA VAL A 116 -7.55 -4.96 -15.15
C VAL A 116 -8.53 -6.03 -15.66
N GLU A 117 -8.62 -7.15 -14.95
CA GLU A 117 -9.55 -8.23 -15.29
C GLU A 117 -11.01 -7.75 -15.27
N PHE A 118 -11.38 -6.98 -14.27
CA PHE A 118 -12.72 -6.39 -14.17
C PHE A 118 -13.01 -5.45 -15.34
N ASN A 119 -12.05 -4.58 -15.69
CA ASN A 119 -12.19 -3.64 -16.78
C ASN A 119 -12.36 -4.36 -18.13
N GLU A 120 -11.61 -5.43 -18.36
CA GLU A 120 -11.74 -6.26 -19.56
C GLU A 120 -13.13 -6.90 -19.65
N ARG A 121 -13.64 -7.48 -18.55
CA ARG A 121 -14.98 -8.06 -18.49
C ARG A 121 -16.07 -7.02 -18.75
N LEU A 122 -15.90 -5.82 -18.21
CA LEU A 122 -16.85 -4.73 -18.40
C LEU A 122 -16.88 -4.29 -19.87
N ASN A 123 -15.75 -4.18 -20.52
CA ASN A 123 -15.66 -3.84 -21.94
C ASN A 123 -16.28 -4.92 -22.82
N GLU A 124 -16.05 -6.20 -22.54
CA GLU A 124 -16.70 -7.32 -23.24
C GLU A 124 -18.22 -7.27 -23.10
N GLU A 125 -18.71 -6.97 -21.90
CA GLU A 125 -20.14 -6.86 -21.62
C GLU A 125 -20.77 -5.69 -22.41
N ILE A 126 -20.09 -4.54 -22.46
CA ILE A 126 -20.54 -3.38 -23.22
C ILE A 126 -20.61 -3.70 -24.72
N VAL A 127 -19.61 -4.36 -25.27
CA VAL A 127 -19.57 -4.77 -26.68
C VAL A 127 -20.70 -5.75 -26.98
N ARG A 128 -20.94 -6.74 -26.12
CA ARG A 128 -22.01 -7.73 -26.26
C ARG A 128 -23.40 -7.07 -26.28
N ASN A 129 -23.63 -6.13 -25.35
CA ASN A 129 -24.89 -5.41 -25.26
C ASN A 129 -25.10 -4.47 -26.46
N SER A 130 -24.03 -3.88 -26.98
CA SER A 130 -24.07 -3.06 -28.20
C SER A 130 -24.51 -3.88 -29.43
N HIS A 131 -23.99 -5.09 -29.59
CA HIS A 131 -24.42 -5.99 -30.68
C HIS A 131 -25.88 -6.46 -30.54
N LYS A 132 -26.35 -6.68 -29.31
CA LYS A 132 -27.77 -7.06 -29.07
C LYS A 132 -28.74 -5.94 -29.40
N SER A 133 -28.36 -4.69 -29.26
CA SER A 133 -29.25 -3.56 -29.57
C SER A 133 -29.35 -3.28 -31.08
N GLU A 134 -28.48 -3.83 -31.90
CA GLU A 134 -28.51 -3.72 -33.36
C GLU A 134 -29.38 -4.82 -34.04
N GLU A 135 -29.77 -5.84 -33.29
CA GLU A 135 -30.71 -6.87 -33.71
C GLU A 135 -32.17 -6.45 -33.44
#